data_92951bcca9c4bfcc1caf3bd26174ab4e
#
_entry.id   92951bcca9c4bfcc1caf3bd26174ab4e
#
_cell.length_a   1.000
_cell.length_b   1.000
_cell.length_c   1.000
_cell.angle_alpha   90.00
_cell.angle_beta   90.00
_cell.angle_gamma   90.00
#
_symmetry.space_group_name_H-M   'P 1'
#
loop_
_entity.id
_entity.type
_entity.pdbx_description
1 polymer ?
#
loop_
_entity_poly.entity_id
_entity_poly.type
_entity_poly.pdbx_seq_one_letter_code
_entity_poly.pdbx_strand_id
1 'polypeptide(L)'
;MNERTNVGYKIIKVVALPHVEFVLGEKTTDSGTKYVTWRCNNHTDYYYGHYIENFDAAMLDLYERVQDEVIFIISQLKEKTK
;
A
#
# COMPACT_ATOMS: atom_id res chain seq x y z
N MET A 1 -7.00 4.83 -20.83
CA MET A 1 -6.34 5.04 -19.55
C MET A 1 -5.56 3.81 -19.14
N ASN A 2 -4.38 4.03 -18.67
CA ASN A 2 -3.51 2.90 -18.30
C ASN A 2 -3.83 2.43 -16.89
N GLU A 3 -4.11 1.14 -16.78
CA GLU A 3 -4.22 0.54 -15.46
C GLU A 3 -2.84 0.43 -14.86
N ARG A 4 -2.77 0.67 -13.57
CA ARG A 4 -1.52 0.52 -12.83
C ARG A 4 -1.45 -0.91 -12.34
N THR A 5 -0.36 -1.60 -12.68
CA THR A 5 -0.19 -3.01 -12.29
C THR A 5 1.21 -3.23 -11.74
N ASN A 6 1.37 -4.29 -10.94
CA ASN A 6 2.66 -4.74 -10.48
C ASN A 6 2.62 -6.26 -10.29
N VAL A 7 3.55 -6.97 -10.89
CA VAL A 7 3.69 -8.44 -10.90
C VAL A 7 2.37 -9.17 -11.07
N GLY A 8 1.55 -8.69 -12.00
CA GLY A 8 0.29 -9.31 -12.33
C GLY A 8 -0.88 -8.87 -11.46
N TYR A 9 -0.67 -8.03 -10.47
CA TYR A 9 -1.74 -7.48 -9.65
C TYR A 9 -2.15 -6.12 -10.18
N LYS A 10 -3.45 -5.89 -10.25
CA LYS A 10 -4.00 -4.59 -10.61
C LYS A 10 -4.09 -3.73 -9.35
N ILE A 11 -3.55 -2.54 -9.39
CA ILE A 11 -3.61 -1.62 -8.24
C ILE A 11 -5.03 -1.04 -8.20
N ILE A 12 -5.74 -1.31 -7.12
CA ILE A 12 -7.14 -0.90 -6.97
C ILE A 12 -7.35 0.20 -5.93
N LYS A 13 -6.35 0.45 -5.10
CA LYS A 13 -6.43 1.50 -4.09
C LYS A 13 -5.06 2.10 -3.86
N VAL A 14 -4.99 3.41 -3.78
CA VAL A 14 -3.74 4.14 -3.51
C VAL A 14 -4.01 5.15 -2.42
N VAL A 15 -3.16 5.14 -1.39
CA VAL A 15 -3.17 6.19 -0.37
C VAL A 15 -1.82 6.90 -0.46
N ALA A 16 -1.84 8.15 -0.90
CA ALA A 16 -0.62 8.92 -1.11
C ALA A 16 -0.31 9.78 0.11
N LEU A 17 0.91 9.66 0.60
CA LEU A 17 1.46 10.53 1.63
C LEU A 17 2.57 11.38 0.99
N PRO A 18 3.12 12.38 1.69
CA PRO A 18 4.08 13.29 1.06
C PRO A 18 5.27 12.63 0.38
N HIS A 19 5.80 11.54 0.94
CA HIS A 19 7.01 10.92 0.42
C HIS A 19 6.85 9.48 -0.01
N VAL A 20 5.63 8.91 0.14
CA VAL A 20 5.43 7.49 -0.09
C VAL A 20 3.95 7.24 -0.35
N GLU A 21 3.67 6.17 -1.09
CA GLU A 21 2.31 5.67 -1.25
C GLU A 21 2.21 4.30 -0.61
N PHE A 22 1.00 3.96 -0.18
CA PHE A 22 0.66 2.58 0.15
C PHE A 22 -0.45 2.17 -0.78
N VAL A 23 -0.31 1.00 -1.39
CA VAL A 23 -1.23 0.57 -2.44
C VAL A 23 -1.76 -0.82 -2.15
N LEU A 24 -2.94 -1.11 -2.68
CA LEU A 24 -3.56 -2.42 -2.61
C LEU A 24 -3.71 -2.95 -4.02
N GLY A 25 -3.19 -4.15 -4.25
CA GLY A 25 -3.33 -4.83 -5.53
C GLY A 25 -4.28 -6.00 -5.43
N GLU A 26 -4.89 -6.34 -6.54
CA GLU A 26 -5.85 -7.43 -6.65
C GLU A 26 -5.52 -8.29 -7.85
N LYS A 27 -5.61 -9.61 -7.68
CA LYS A 27 -5.38 -10.55 -8.78
C LYS A 27 -6.36 -11.70 -8.65
N THR A 28 -7.12 -11.95 -9.71
CA THR A 28 -8.04 -13.07 -9.75
C THR A 28 -7.39 -14.25 -10.47
N THR A 29 -7.42 -15.40 -9.82
CA THR A 29 -6.87 -16.64 -10.35
C THR A 29 -7.94 -17.71 -10.33
N ASP A 30 -7.64 -18.90 -10.89
CA ASP A 30 -8.56 -20.03 -10.86
C ASP A 30 -8.91 -20.46 -9.44
N SER A 31 -8.02 -20.19 -8.48
CA SER A 31 -8.25 -20.55 -7.08
C SER A 31 -8.84 -19.41 -6.25
N GLY A 32 -9.24 -18.31 -6.89
CA GLY A 32 -9.89 -17.20 -6.22
C GLY A 32 -9.14 -15.88 -6.39
N THR A 33 -9.61 -14.87 -5.70
CA THR A 33 -9.01 -13.54 -5.74
C THR A 33 -8.01 -13.39 -4.62
N LYS A 34 -6.85 -12.82 -4.93
CA LYS A 34 -5.77 -12.60 -3.98
C LYS A 34 -5.46 -11.10 -3.92
N TYR A 35 -4.95 -10.67 -2.79
CA TYR A 35 -4.65 -9.26 -2.53
C TYR A 35 -3.24 -9.11 -2.01
N VAL A 36 -2.69 -7.93 -2.24
CA VAL A 36 -1.37 -7.59 -1.71
C VAL A 36 -1.35 -6.11 -1.41
N THR A 37 -0.70 -5.74 -0.30
CA THR A 37 -0.41 -4.32 -0.04
C THR A 37 1.08 -4.11 -0.20
N TRP A 38 1.45 -2.96 -0.77
CA TRP A 38 2.86 -2.57 -0.92
C TRP A 38 3.07 -1.14 -0.45
N ARG A 39 4.27 -0.90 0.02
CA ARG A 39 4.81 0.45 0.09
C ARG A 39 5.36 0.78 -1.30
N CYS A 40 5.08 1.98 -1.81
CA CYS A 40 5.48 2.34 -3.16
C CYS A 40 6.17 3.70 -3.18
N ASN A 41 7.32 3.77 -3.82
CA ASN A 41 8.04 5.01 -4.04
C ASN A 41 8.03 5.36 -5.53
N ASN A 42 7.89 6.63 -5.84
CA ASN A 42 7.97 7.13 -7.22
C ASN A 42 6.97 6.46 -8.17
N HIS A 43 5.87 5.94 -7.63
CA HIS A 43 4.79 5.30 -8.40
C HIS A 43 5.18 4.01 -9.11
N THR A 44 6.43 3.57 -9.00
CA THR A 44 6.93 2.40 -9.71
C THR A 44 7.68 1.40 -8.85
N ASP A 45 8.18 1.82 -7.70
CA ASP A 45 9.01 0.96 -6.86
C ASP A 45 8.19 0.43 -5.70
N TYR A 46 7.86 -0.87 -5.77
CA TYR A 46 6.98 -1.53 -4.80
C TYR A 46 7.79 -2.38 -3.86
N TYR A 47 7.57 -2.19 -2.55
CA TYR A 47 8.36 -2.85 -1.50
C TYR A 47 7.48 -3.50 -0.45
N TYR A 48 8.03 -4.50 0.22
CA TYR A 48 7.45 -5.07 1.44
C TYR A 48 6.01 -5.52 1.24
N GLY A 49 5.80 -6.41 0.28
CA GLY A 49 4.48 -6.93 -0.03
C GLY A 49 3.92 -7.79 1.11
N HIS A 50 2.69 -7.51 1.50
CA HIS A 50 1.91 -8.35 2.40
C HIS A 50 0.84 -9.03 1.58
N TYR A 51 0.93 -10.35 1.41
CA TYR A 51 0.01 -11.11 0.58
C TYR A 51 -1.12 -11.66 1.43
N ILE A 52 -2.35 -11.28 1.11
CA ILE A 52 -3.51 -11.52 1.96
C ILE A 52 -4.64 -12.04 1.07
N GLU A 53 -5.40 -13.04 1.53
CA GLU A 53 -6.45 -13.64 0.72
C GLU A 53 -7.83 -13.02 0.92
N ASN A 54 -8.01 -12.21 1.96
CA ASN A 54 -9.30 -11.62 2.29
C ASN A 54 -9.27 -10.12 2.03
N PHE A 55 -10.26 -9.61 1.29
CA PHE A 55 -10.29 -8.20 0.93
C PHE A 55 -10.32 -7.28 2.16
N ASP A 56 -11.19 -7.58 3.12
CA ASP A 56 -11.30 -6.73 4.31
C ASP A 56 -10.02 -6.71 5.12
N ALA A 57 -9.38 -7.87 5.26
CA ALA A 57 -8.09 -7.96 5.94
C ALA A 57 -7.01 -7.17 5.20
N ALA A 58 -7.04 -7.21 3.87
CA ALA A 58 -6.08 -6.45 3.06
C ALA A 58 -6.29 -4.95 3.23
N MET A 59 -7.55 -4.50 3.28
CA MET A 59 -7.85 -3.08 3.50
C MET A 59 -7.38 -2.63 4.88
N LEU A 60 -7.59 -3.46 5.90
CA LEU A 60 -7.11 -3.14 7.25
C LEU A 60 -5.58 -3.07 7.27
N ASP A 61 -4.91 -4.00 6.61
CA ASP A 61 -3.45 -3.98 6.51
C ASP A 61 -2.97 -2.68 5.85
N LEU A 62 -3.65 -2.27 4.78
CA LEU A 62 -3.31 -1.03 4.08
C LEU A 62 -3.40 0.17 5.03
N TYR A 63 -4.51 0.28 5.77
CA TYR A 63 -4.69 1.41 6.68
C TYR A 63 -3.75 1.38 7.86
N GLU A 64 -3.41 0.19 8.36
CA GLU A 64 -2.41 0.08 9.41
C GLU A 64 -1.04 0.60 8.95
N ARG A 65 -0.67 0.27 7.72
CA ARG A 65 0.60 0.74 7.16
C ARG A 65 0.60 2.25 7.01
N VAL A 66 -0.52 2.81 6.56
CA VAL A 66 -0.68 4.26 6.44
C VAL A 66 -0.57 4.92 7.82
N GLN A 67 -1.26 4.36 8.81
CA GLN A 67 -1.25 4.88 10.16
C GLN A 67 0.16 4.91 10.75
N ASP A 68 0.88 3.81 10.60
CA ASP A 68 2.25 3.71 11.10
C ASP A 68 3.15 4.77 10.48
N GLU A 69 3.00 5.00 9.18
CA GLU A 69 3.80 6.01 8.49
C GLU A 69 3.43 7.42 8.95
N VAL A 70 2.14 7.69 9.13
CA VAL A 70 1.68 9.00 9.60
C VAL A 70 2.25 9.28 10.99
N ILE A 71 2.22 8.29 11.88
CA ILE A 71 2.78 8.44 13.22
C ILE A 71 4.27 8.74 13.14
N PHE A 72 4.99 8.04 12.28
CA PHE A 72 6.42 8.28 12.08
C PHE A 72 6.68 9.70 11.59
N ILE A 73 5.92 10.16 10.59
CA ILE A 73 6.08 11.51 10.03
C ILE A 73 5.82 12.57 11.10
N ILE A 74 4.77 12.40 11.89
CA ILE A 74 4.45 13.33 12.97
C ILE A 74 5.57 13.37 13.98
N SER A 75 6.15 12.24 14.35
CA SER A 75 7.29 12.19 15.27
C SER A 75 8.47 12.98 14.74
N GLN A 76 8.77 12.84 13.45
CA GLN A 76 9.88 13.58 12.83
C GLN A 76 9.64 15.07 12.86
N LEU A 77 8.42 15.50 12.58
CA LEU A 77 8.09 16.93 12.61
C LEU A 77 8.22 17.51 14.01
N LYS A 78 7.78 16.77 15.03
CA LYS A 78 7.89 17.24 16.41
C LYS A 78 9.33 17.39 16.85
N GLU A 79 10.20 16.50 16.42
CA GLU A 79 11.62 16.60 16.74
C GLU A 79 12.25 17.85 16.11
N LYS A 80 11.82 18.20 14.92
CA LYS A 80 12.37 19.35 14.20
C LYS A 80 11.91 20.70 14.74
N THR A 81 10.81 20.72 15.48
CA THR A 81 10.22 21.97 15.96
C THR A 81 10.65 22.34 17.38
N LYS A 82 11.57 21.63 17.94
CA LYS A 82 12.08 21.97 19.27
C LYS A 82 12.96 23.21 19.23
#